data_361b2f7d6368610a85f5bea55ba5215c
#
_entry.id   361b2f7d6368610a85f5bea55ba5215c
#
_cell.length_a   1.000
_cell.length_b   1.000
_cell.length_c   1.000
_cell.angle_alpha   90.00
_cell.angle_beta   90.00
_cell.angle_gamma   90.00
#
_symmetry.space_group_name_H-M   'P 1'
#
loop_
_entity.id
_entity.type
_entity.pdbx_description
1 polymer ?
#
loop_
_entity_poly.entity_id
_entity_poly.type
_entity_poly.pdbx_seq_one_letter_code
_entity_poly.pdbx_strand_id
1 'polypeptide(L)'
;LNNSVAIEKEKDILLDHDYDGIRELDNSLPPWWKYGFYLTIFISLIYVYYYHFSGNGPSSLDEFNTEVAEGNAAVEAYLATAADKVDENTITVTSDATIIATGKELFETNCSACHAKDGGGGVGPNLTDAYWLHQGDIKSIFKSIKYGWKEKGMKSWKEDFSAKQIAALSNYVYTLKGTKPLAPKDPQGIEDAIASTTAINTDTTGKN
;
A
#
# COMPACT_ATOMS: atom_id res chain seq x y z
N LEU A 1 -15.19 52.34 10.00
CA LEU A 1 -15.01 51.13 9.18
C LEU A 1 -16.33 50.41 8.91
N ASN A 2 -17.31 50.45 9.81
CA ASN A 2 -18.70 50.06 9.58
C ASN A 2 -19.57 51.30 9.67
N ASN A 3 -20.31 51.63 8.61
CA ASN A 3 -21.38 52.62 8.67
C ASN A 3 -22.64 51.94 9.20
N SER A 4 -22.62 51.53 10.47
CA SER A 4 -23.83 51.02 11.12
C SER A 4 -24.80 52.18 11.41
N VAL A 5 -26.07 51.92 11.17
CA VAL A 5 -27.15 52.86 11.53
C VAL A 5 -27.35 52.78 13.03
N ALA A 6 -27.64 53.92 13.68
CA ALA A 6 -27.92 53.94 15.10
C ALA A 6 -29.22 53.18 15.40
N ILE A 7 -29.30 52.50 16.53
CA ILE A 7 -30.42 51.65 16.95
C ILE A 7 -31.78 52.37 16.86
N GLU A 8 -31.79 53.66 17.16
CA GLU A 8 -33.01 54.49 17.09
C GLU A 8 -33.56 54.64 15.67
N LYS A 9 -32.70 54.44 14.64
CA LYS A 9 -33.04 54.59 13.21
C LYS A 9 -33.14 53.24 12.50
N GLU A 10 -33.01 52.10 13.18
CA GLU A 10 -33.15 50.77 12.58
C GLU A 10 -34.51 50.56 11.95
N LYS A 11 -35.57 51.20 12.45
CA LYS A 11 -36.92 51.11 11.88
C LYS A 11 -37.00 51.63 10.45
N ASP A 12 -36.14 52.60 10.10
CA ASP A 12 -36.15 53.24 8.79
C ASP A 12 -35.51 52.38 7.69
N ILE A 13 -34.76 51.35 8.10
CA ILE A 13 -34.03 50.41 7.21
C ILE A 13 -34.54 48.98 7.33
N LEU A 14 -35.72 48.76 7.94
CA LEU A 14 -36.36 47.46 8.02
C LEU A 14 -36.89 47.06 6.67
N LEU A 15 -36.53 45.85 6.19
CA LEU A 15 -37.11 45.25 5.01
C LEU A 15 -38.50 44.69 5.28
N ASP A 16 -39.31 44.62 4.24
CA ASP A 16 -40.70 44.14 4.35
C ASP A 16 -40.81 42.61 4.48
N HIS A 17 -39.71 41.89 4.36
CA HIS A 17 -39.68 40.44 4.53
C HIS A 17 -39.77 40.10 6.01
N ASP A 18 -40.63 39.15 6.34
CA ASP A 18 -40.78 38.55 7.66
C ASP A 18 -40.53 37.04 7.59
N TYR A 19 -39.54 36.58 8.34
CA TYR A 19 -39.17 35.15 8.43
C TYR A 19 -39.44 34.70 9.86
N ASP A 20 -40.61 34.15 10.13
CA ASP A 20 -41.04 33.65 11.44
C ASP A 20 -40.93 34.74 12.57
N GLY A 21 -41.27 35.98 12.25
CA GLY A 21 -41.20 37.08 13.19
C GLY A 21 -39.86 37.83 13.23
N ILE A 22 -38.89 37.42 12.41
CA ILE A 22 -37.58 38.07 12.26
C ILE A 22 -37.58 38.91 11.00
N ARG A 23 -37.32 40.20 11.13
CA ARG A 23 -37.22 41.12 9.98
C ARG A 23 -35.77 41.55 9.79
N GLU A 24 -35.36 41.61 8.54
CA GLU A 24 -33.99 41.97 8.17
C GLU A 24 -33.82 43.48 8.08
N LEU A 25 -32.60 43.96 8.32
CA LEU A 25 -32.22 45.36 8.21
C LEU A 25 -31.42 45.55 6.90
N ASP A 26 -31.78 46.54 6.07
CA ASP A 26 -31.02 46.94 4.90
C ASP A 26 -29.74 47.69 5.26
N ASN A 27 -28.79 46.99 5.83
CA ASN A 27 -27.50 47.54 6.18
C ASN A 27 -26.52 47.50 5.00
N SER A 28 -25.89 48.64 4.72
CA SER A 28 -24.86 48.68 3.69
C SER A 28 -23.67 47.77 4.04
N LEU A 29 -23.26 46.96 3.08
CA LEU A 29 -22.08 46.08 3.24
C LEU A 29 -20.83 46.90 3.56
N PRO A 30 -19.99 46.42 4.50
CA PRO A 30 -18.74 47.12 4.86
C PRO A 30 -17.85 47.34 3.63
N PRO A 31 -17.19 48.49 3.49
CA PRO A 31 -16.35 48.80 2.34
C PRO A 31 -15.27 47.75 2.10
N TRP A 32 -14.62 47.27 3.15
CA TRP A 32 -13.58 46.26 3.04
C TRP A 32 -14.11 44.94 2.42
N TRP A 33 -15.36 44.57 2.73
CA TRP A 33 -15.99 43.39 2.16
C TRP A 33 -16.25 43.55 0.67
N LYS A 34 -16.80 44.68 0.25
CA LYS A 34 -17.07 45.02 -1.16
C LYS A 34 -15.78 45.00 -1.99
N TYR A 35 -14.72 45.64 -1.47
CA TYR A 35 -13.44 45.67 -2.15
C TYR A 35 -12.79 44.26 -2.20
N GLY A 36 -12.88 43.50 -1.12
CA GLY A 36 -12.43 42.11 -1.11
C GLY A 36 -13.15 41.25 -2.13
N PHE A 37 -14.47 41.41 -2.24
CA PHE A 37 -15.27 40.68 -3.23
C PHE A 37 -14.89 41.06 -4.67
N TYR A 38 -14.74 42.33 -4.99
CA TYR A 38 -14.28 42.74 -6.32
C TYR A 38 -12.86 42.25 -6.64
N LEU A 39 -11.98 42.25 -5.64
CA LEU A 39 -10.63 41.70 -5.78
C LEU A 39 -10.67 40.19 -6.12
N THR A 40 -11.53 39.43 -5.46
CA THR A 40 -11.67 37.98 -5.80
C THR A 40 -12.19 37.76 -7.20
N ILE A 41 -13.12 38.57 -7.67
CA ILE A 41 -13.61 38.54 -9.07
C ILE A 41 -12.45 38.82 -10.04
N PHE A 42 -11.66 39.85 -9.75
CA PHE A 42 -10.52 40.20 -10.62
C PHE A 42 -9.47 39.07 -10.66
N ILE A 43 -9.15 38.51 -9.51
CA ILE A 43 -8.23 37.35 -9.42
C ILE A 43 -8.80 36.14 -10.17
N SER A 44 -10.11 35.88 -10.05
CA SER A 44 -10.75 34.75 -10.74
C SER A 44 -10.68 34.87 -12.25
N LEU A 45 -10.81 36.07 -12.81
CA LEU A 45 -10.67 36.30 -14.25
C LEU A 45 -9.25 36.00 -14.74
N ILE A 46 -8.23 36.41 -13.96
CA ILE A 46 -6.82 36.09 -14.24
C ILE A 46 -6.60 34.57 -14.15
N TYR A 47 -7.12 33.94 -13.09
CA TYR A 47 -7.02 32.50 -12.88
C TYR A 47 -7.62 31.69 -14.03
N VAL A 48 -8.87 32.02 -14.42
CA VAL A 48 -9.56 31.34 -15.51
C VAL A 48 -8.80 31.53 -16.83
N TYR A 49 -8.34 32.76 -17.12
CA TYR A 49 -7.53 32.99 -18.30
C TYR A 49 -6.25 32.16 -18.31
N TYR A 50 -5.50 32.14 -17.20
CA TYR A 50 -4.23 31.41 -17.08
C TYR A 50 -4.40 29.89 -17.20
N TYR A 51 -5.35 29.32 -16.48
CA TYR A 51 -5.52 27.87 -16.42
C TYR A 51 -6.36 27.27 -17.55
N HIS A 52 -7.28 28.04 -18.14
CA HIS A 52 -8.22 27.49 -19.13
C HIS A 52 -8.04 28.03 -20.53
N PHE A 53 -7.50 29.23 -20.74
CA PHE A 53 -7.41 29.85 -22.05
C PHE A 53 -5.99 30.09 -22.55
N SER A 54 -5.02 30.37 -21.67
CA SER A 54 -3.64 30.70 -22.11
C SER A 54 -2.83 29.47 -22.52
N GLY A 55 -3.23 28.26 -22.12
CA GLY A 55 -2.44 27.03 -22.29
C GLY A 55 -1.17 26.94 -21.45
N ASN A 56 -0.92 27.91 -20.56
CA ASN A 56 0.28 27.93 -19.71
C ASN A 56 0.10 27.24 -18.37
N GLY A 57 -1.15 27.11 -17.89
CA GLY A 57 -1.45 26.43 -16.65
C GLY A 57 -1.54 24.91 -16.88
N PRO A 58 -0.93 24.08 -16.02
CA PRO A 58 -1.09 22.64 -16.10
C PRO A 58 -2.55 22.26 -15.85
N SER A 59 -3.01 21.20 -16.53
CA SER A 59 -4.30 20.60 -16.19
C SER A 59 -4.16 19.76 -14.91
N SER A 60 -5.27 19.45 -14.24
CA SER A 60 -5.26 18.55 -13.06
C SER A 60 -4.67 17.17 -13.39
N LEU A 61 -4.80 16.73 -14.65
CA LEU A 61 -4.18 15.48 -15.10
C LEU A 61 -2.67 15.61 -15.26
N ASP A 62 -2.18 16.74 -15.75
CA ASP A 62 -0.74 17.00 -15.88
C ASP A 62 -0.09 17.11 -14.50
N GLU A 63 -0.73 17.80 -13.56
CA GLU A 63 -0.28 17.89 -12.17
C GLU A 63 -0.21 16.50 -11.53
N PHE A 64 -1.27 15.70 -11.63
CA PHE A 64 -1.30 14.34 -11.13
C PHE A 64 -0.19 13.47 -11.74
N ASN A 65 -0.02 13.50 -13.06
CA ASN A 65 1.04 12.73 -13.72
C ASN A 65 2.45 13.16 -13.28
N THR A 66 2.64 14.46 -13.08
CA THR A 66 3.91 15.01 -12.60
C THR A 66 4.21 14.56 -11.17
N GLU A 67 3.23 14.67 -10.26
CA GLU A 67 3.38 14.22 -8.88
C GLU A 67 3.66 12.72 -8.80
N VAL A 68 2.97 11.90 -9.59
CA VAL A 68 3.22 10.46 -9.66
C VAL A 68 4.62 10.16 -10.18
N ALA A 69 5.07 10.87 -11.21
CA ALA A 69 6.42 10.69 -11.75
C ALA A 69 7.50 11.10 -10.75
N GLU A 70 7.35 12.22 -10.07
CA GLU A 70 8.26 12.69 -9.03
C GLU A 70 8.28 11.74 -7.81
N GLY A 71 7.10 11.26 -7.38
CA GLY A 71 6.98 10.27 -6.31
C GLY A 71 7.69 8.96 -6.64
N ASN A 72 7.50 8.45 -7.86
CA ASN A 72 8.18 7.24 -8.32
C ASN A 72 9.71 7.45 -8.40
N ALA A 73 10.16 8.58 -8.92
CA ALA A 73 11.59 8.90 -8.98
C ALA A 73 12.22 9.01 -7.58
N ALA A 74 11.50 9.60 -6.62
CA ALA A 74 11.97 9.67 -5.23
C ALA A 74 12.05 8.28 -4.58
N VAL A 75 11.08 7.39 -4.83
CA VAL A 75 11.12 6.00 -4.37
C VAL A 75 12.29 5.25 -5.01
N GLU A 76 12.51 5.39 -6.32
CA GLU A 76 13.65 4.77 -7.01
C GLU A 76 15.00 5.27 -6.46
N ALA A 77 15.13 6.58 -6.23
CA ALA A 77 16.33 7.17 -5.64
C ALA A 77 16.57 6.64 -4.22
N TYR A 78 15.53 6.55 -3.40
CA TYR A 78 15.61 5.96 -2.07
C TYR A 78 16.02 4.49 -2.13
N LEU A 79 15.38 3.68 -2.96
CA LEU A 79 15.71 2.27 -3.15
C LEU A 79 17.11 2.08 -3.73
N ALA A 80 17.62 3.03 -4.54
CA ALA A 80 18.97 2.98 -5.06
C ALA A 80 20.04 3.19 -3.98
N THR A 81 19.76 4.00 -2.97
CA THR A 81 20.69 4.29 -1.86
C THR A 81 20.48 3.36 -0.66
N ALA A 82 19.32 2.72 -0.53
CA ALA A 82 19.06 1.76 0.53
C ALA A 82 20.00 0.57 0.38
N ALA A 83 20.82 0.31 1.41
CA ALA A 83 21.79 -0.80 1.46
C ALA A 83 21.12 -2.20 1.42
N ASP A 84 19.81 -2.26 1.33
CA ASP A 84 18.96 -3.42 1.50
C ASP A 84 18.21 -3.81 0.22
N LYS A 85 18.93 -3.89 -0.90
CA LYS A 85 18.36 -4.35 -2.18
C LYS A 85 18.11 -5.86 -2.17
N VAL A 86 17.10 -6.30 -1.44
CA VAL A 86 16.61 -7.67 -1.60
C VAL A 86 15.44 -7.65 -2.58
N ASP A 87 15.62 -8.35 -3.70
CA ASP A 87 14.60 -8.58 -4.70
C ASP A 87 14.53 -10.07 -5.08
N GLU A 88 13.67 -10.41 -6.00
CA GLU A 88 13.51 -11.78 -6.50
C GLU A 88 14.75 -12.37 -7.17
N ASN A 89 15.74 -11.54 -7.56
CA ASN A 89 16.99 -11.99 -8.18
C ASN A 89 18.11 -12.15 -7.17
N THR A 90 18.11 -11.30 -6.15
CA THR A 90 19.19 -11.17 -5.16
C THR A 90 18.93 -11.94 -3.86
N ILE A 91 17.66 -12.34 -3.61
CA ILE A 91 17.33 -13.12 -2.41
C ILE A 91 18.09 -14.45 -2.38
N THR A 92 18.63 -14.75 -1.21
CA THR A 92 19.32 -16.02 -0.91
C THR A 92 18.70 -16.66 0.33
N VAL A 93 18.84 -17.99 0.43
CA VAL A 93 18.47 -18.73 1.65
C VAL A 93 19.41 -18.32 2.78
N THR A 94 18.85 -18.01 3.93
CA THR A 94 19.61 -17.73 5.15
C THR A 94 19.16 -18.61 6.31
N SER A 95 20.09 -18.95 7.17
CA SER A 95 19.83 -19.62 8.45
C SER A 95 19.89 -18.67 9.66
N ASP A 96 19.90 -17.34 9.42
CA ASP A 96 19.89 -16.33 10.48
C ASP A 96 18.60 -16.45 11.31
N ALA A 97 18.77 -16.79 12.59
CA ALA A 97 17.65 -17.03 13.51
C ALA A 97 16.77 -15.80 13.69
N THR A 98 17.33 -14.59 13.59
CA THR A 98 16.59 -13.34 13.76
C THR A 98 15.69 -13.10 12.55
N ILE A 99 16.21 -13.32 11.36
CA ILE A 99 15.44 -13.18 10.11
C ILE A 99 14.32 -14.21 10.06
N ILE A 100 14.62 -15.48 10.42
CA ILE A 100 13.62 -16.55 10.44
C ILE A 100 12.55 -16.28 11.51
N ALA A 101 12.91 -15.78 12.70
CA ALA A 101 11.95 -15.43 13.75
C ALA A 101 11.02 -14.31 13.32
N THR A 102 11.54 -13.27 12.65
CA THR A 102 10.73 -12.20 12.07
C THR A 102 9.78 -12.74 11.01
N GLY A 103 10.27 -13.62 10.13
CA GLY A 103 9.44 -14.27 9.11
C GLY A 103 8.32 -15.12 9.70
N LYS A 104 8.61 -15.84 10.80
CA LYS A 104 7.63 -16.64 11.54
C LYS A 104 6.52 -15.77 12.11
N GLU A 105 6.85 -14.67 12.78
CA GLU A 105 5.86 -13.75 13.36
C GLU A 105 4.94 -13.18 12.28
N LEU A 106 5.50 -12.75 11.15
CA LEU A 106 4.74 -12.27 10.01
C LEU A 106 3.82 -13.35 9.43
N PHE A 107 4.32 -14.59 9.35
CA PHE A 107 3.55 -15.73 8.86
C PHE A 107 2.38 -16.07 9.78
N GLU A 108 2.62 -16.17 11.08
CA GLU A 108 1.57 -16.46 12.05
C GLU A 108 0.45 -15.42 12.05
N THR A 109 0.78 -14.16 11.82
CA THR A 109 -0.19 -13.06 11.83
C THR A 109 -0.98 -12.97 10.52
N ASN A 110 -0.33 -13.20 9.37
CA ASN A 110 -0.91 -12.80 8.08
C ASN A 110 -1.18 -13.98 7.13
N CYS A 111 -0.49 -15.12 7.31
CA CYS A 111 -0.53 -16.23 6.37
C CYS A 111 -1.23 -17.47 6.94
N SER A 112 -1.19 -17.63 8.26
CA SER A 112 -1.69 -18.82 8.97
C SER A 112 -3.18 -19.08 8.76
N ALA A 113 -3.98 -18.06 8.52
CA ALA A 113 -5.42 -18.20 8.26
C ALA A 113 -5.72 -19.05 7.01
N CYS A 114 -4.83 -19.01 6.01
CA CYS A 114 -4.98 -19.78 4.78
C CYS A 114 -4.06 -21.00 4.75
N HIS A 115 -2.83 -20.90 5.28
CA HIS A 115 -1.80 -21.93 5.18
C HIS A 115 -1.63 -22.77 6.45
N ALA A 116 -2.47 -22.58 7.48
CA ALA A 116 -2.34 -23.11 8.82
C ALA A 116 -1.06 -22.61 9.54
N LYS A 117 -1.03 -22.68 10.87
CA LYS A 117 0.11 -22.18 11.66
C LYS A 117 1.41 -22.96 11.45
N ASP A 118 1.28 -24.26 11.14
CA ASP A 118 2.37 -25.18 10.88
C ASP A 118 2.71 -25.31 9.39
N GLY A 119 2.07 -24.49 8.53
CA GLY A 119 2.27 -24.52 7.08
C GLY A 119 1.59 -25.69 6.36
N GLY A 120 0.81 -26.52 7.06
CA GLY A 120 0.19 -27.72 6.50
C GLY A 120 -0.91 -27.47 5.47
N GLY A 121 -1.32 -26.21 5.29
CA GLY A 121 -2.35 -25.85 4.33
C GLY A 121 -3.76 -25.81 4.94
N GLY A 122 -4.67 -25.26 4.19
CA GLY A 122 -6.07 -25.11 4.53
C GLY A 122 -6.82 -24.62 3.30
N VAL A 123 -7.22 -23.33 3.29
CA VAL A 123 -7.68 -22.66 2.06
C VAL A 123 -6.53 -22.59 1.06
N GLY A 124 -5.34 -22.17 1.53
CA GLY A 124 -4.10 -22.19 0.77
C GLY A 124 -3.49 -23.59 0.64
N PRO A 125 -2.48 -23.78 -0.22
CA PRO A 125 -1.76 -25.04 -0.35
C PRO A 125 -0.91 -25.36 0.88
N ASN A 126 -0.53 -26.63 0.99
CA ASN A 126 0.48 -27.12 1.89
C ASN A 126 1.85 -26.54 1.48
N LEU A 127 2.61 -26.00 2.44
CA LEU A 127 3.93 -25.40 2.25
C LEU A 127 5.06 -26.28 2.79
N THR A 128 4.72 -27.46 3.31
CA THR A 128 5.67 -28.36 3.99
C THR A 128 6.08 -29.53 3.11
N ASP A 129 5.29 -29.86 2.10
CA ASP A 129 5.56 -30.98 1.19
C ASP A 129 6.51 -30.61 0.03
N ALA A 130 6.80 -31.58 -0.83
CA ALA A 130 7.66 -31.41 -1.98
C ALA A 130 6.92 -30.84 -3.21
N TYR A 131 5.60 -30.60 -3.14
CA TYR A 131 4.78 -30.23 -4.30
C TYR A 131 4.42 -28.75 -4.25
N TRP A 132 4.76 -28.02 -5.31
CA TRP A 132 4.60 -26.59 -5.40
C TRP A 132 3.82 -26.17 -6.64
N LEU A 133 2.87 -25.27 -6.46
CA LEU A 133 2.10 -24.71 -7.59
C LEU A 133 2.96 -23.79 -8.47
N HIS A 134 3.96 -23.14 -7.88
CA HIS A 134 4.76 -22.08 -8.52
C HIS A 134 6.26 -22.18 -8.21
N GLN A 135 6.78 -23.39 -8.08
CA GLN A 135 8.15 -23.70 -7.64
C GLN A 135 8.43 -23.35 -6.17
N GLY A 136 9.23 -24.22 -5.54
CA GLY A 136 9.55 -24.10 -4.10
C GLY A 136 10.93 -23.51 -3.83
N ASP A 137 11.62 -22.96 -4.81
CA ASP A 137 12.87 -22.26 -4.59
C ASP A 137 12.63 -20.88 -3.94
N ILE A 138 13.67 -20.36 -3.26
CA ILE A 138 13.55 -19.14 -2.48
C ILE A 138 13.09 -17.92 -3.29
N LYS A 139 13.52 -17.84 -4.57
CA LYS A 139 13.17 -16.74 -5.48
C LYS A 139 11.70 -16.79 -5.88
N SER A 140 11.20 -17.99 -6.18
CA SER A 140 9.81 -18.22 -6.54
C SER A 140 8.87 -18.02 -5.36
N ILE A 141 9.28 -18.41 -4.14
CA ILE A 141 8.55 -18.14 -2.91
C ILE A 141 8.46 -16.62 -2.69
N PHE A 142 9.58 -15.90 -2.79
CA PHE A 142 9.62 -14.44 -2.66
C PHE A 142 8.69 -13.76 -3.67
N LYS A 143 8.76 -14.17 -4.94
CA LYS A 143 7.93 -13.65 -6.02
C LYS A 143 6.45 -13.92 -5.76
N SER A 144 6.10 -15.12 -5.30
CA SER A 144 4.72 -15.50 -4.99
C SER A 144 4.15 -14.66 -3.83
N ILE A 145 4.93 -14.37 -2.80
CA ILE A 145 4.51 -13.49 -1.71
C ILE A 145 4.39 -12.04 -2.20
N LYS A 146 5.41 -11.54 -2.90
CA LYS A 146 5.47 -10.15 -3.36
C LYS A 146 4.28 -9.80 -4.26
N TYR A 147 4.00 -10.62 -5.27
CA TYR A 147 2.99 -10.31 -6.29
C TYR A 147 1.62 -10.97 -6.04
N GLY A 148 1.60 -12.01 -5.22
CA GLY A 148 0.40 -12.81 -4.97
C GLY A 148 -0.06 -13.60 -6.19
N TRP A 149 -1.18 -14.30 -6.00
CA TRP A 149 -1.87 -15.06 -7.06
C TRP A 149 -3.37 -14.77 -6.93
N LYS A 150 -3.78 -13.61 -7.42
CA LYS A 150 -5.15 -13.08 -7.27
C LYS A 150 -6.21 -14.06 -7.78
N GLU A 151 -5.92 -14.76 -8.88
CA GLU A 151 -6.80 -15.78 -9.46
C GLU A 151 -7.02 -16.99 -8.54
N LYS A 152 -6.11 -17.24 -7.61
CA LYS A 152 -6.17 -18.30 -6.61
C LYS A 152 -6.50 -17.79 -5.21
N GLY A 153 -6.84 -16.51 -5.08
CA GLY A 153 -7.22 -15.87 -3.81
C GLY A 153 -6.07 -15.40 -2.94
N MET A 154 -4.82 -15.50 -3.38
CA MET A 154 -3.66 -14.97 -2.66
C MET A 154 -3.40 -13.53 -3.09
N LYS A 155 -3.51 -12.57 -2.15
CA LYS A 155 -3.24 -11.15 -2.44
C LYS A 155 -1.75 -10.89 -2.64
N SER A 156 -1.43 -9.78 -3.29
CA SER A 156 -0.07 -9.22 -3.34
C SER A 156 0.26 -8.57 -1.99
N TRP A 157 1.46 -8.82 -1.49
CA TRP A 157 1.93 -8.26 -0.21
C TRP A 157 2.96 -7.13 -0.38
N LYS A 158 3.28 -6.73 -1.60
CA LYS A 158 4.28 -5.67 -1.88
C LYS A 158 3.91 -4.29 -1.33
N GLU A 159 2.61 -4.04 -1.12
CA GLU A 159 2.11 -2.77 -0.56
C GLU A 159 2.04 -2.81 0.98
N ASP A 160 2.00 -4.02 1.58
CA ASP A 160 1.88 -4.20 3.02
C ASP A 160 3.24 -4.42 3.69
N PHE A 161 4.20 -5.02 2.99
CA PHE A 161 5.50 -5.42 3.51
C PHE A 161 6.67 -4.83 2.72
N SER A 162 7.70 -4.42 3.45
CA SER A 162 8.99 -4.07 2.84
C SER A 162 9.66 -5.30 2.21
N ALA A 163 10.60 -5.07 1.29
CA ALA A 163 11.37 -6.15 0.66
C ALA A 163 12.11 -7.03 1.69
N LYS A 164 12.60 -6.46 2.79
CA LYS A 164 13.21 -7.20 3.91
C LYS A 164 12.21 -8.10 4.61
N GLN A 165 11.01 -7.62 4.87
CA GLN A 165 9.95 -8.41 5.51
C GLN A 165 9.49 -9.56 4.61
N ILE A 166 9.35 -9.30 3.30
CA ILE A 166 9.06 -10.36 2.33
C ILE A 166 10.20 -11.38 2.27
N ALA A 167 11.46 -10.96 2.34
CA ALA A 167 12.60 -11.86 2.38
C ALA A 167 12.63 -12.71 3.65
N ALA A 168 12.36 -12.11 4.81
CA ALA A 168 12.26 -12.83 6.08
C ALA A 168 11.14 -13.88 6.04
N LEU A 169 9.96 -13.48 5.55
CA LEU A 169 8.81 -14.35 5.37
C LEU A 169 9.12 -15.50 4.40
N SER A 170 9.79 -15.21 3.28
CA SER A 170 10.20 -16.22 2.30
C SER A 170 11.18 -17.24 2.88
N ASN A 171 12.15 -16.76 3.66
CA ASN A 171 13.10 -17.64 4.35
C ASN A 171 12.40 -18.52 5.39
N TYR A 172 11.46 -17.97 6.16
CA TYR A 172 10.68 -18.79 7.10
C TYR A 172 9.86 -19.86 6.34
N VAL A 173 9.12 -19.49 5.29
CA VAL A 173 8.37 -20.45 4.47
C VAL A 173 9.30 -21.52 3.89
N TYR A 174 10.49 -21.15 3.45
CA TYR A 174 11.48 -22.10 2.96
C TYR A 174 11.90 -23.13 4.03
N THR A 175 11.96 -22.73 5.32
CA THR A 175 12.27 -23.66 6.43
C THR A 175 11.14 -24.65 6.75
N LEU A 176 9.91 -24.39 6.30
CA LEU A 176 8.78 -25.30 6.50
C LEU A 176 8.87 -26.55 5.63
N LYS A 177 9.66 -26.52 4.53
CA LYS A 177 9.82 -27.66 3.61
C LYS A 177 10.36 -28.87 4.36
N GLY A 178 9.69 -30.02 4.20
CA GLY A 178 10.05 -31.28 4.84
C GLY A 178 9.62 -31.40 6.32
N THR A 179 8.98 -30.38 6.90
CA THR A 179 8.38 -30.49 8.22
C THR A 179 7.09 -31.34 8.16
N LYS A 180 6.63 -31.83 9.31
CA LYS A 180 5.44 -32.69 9.41
C LYS A 180 4.33 -31.96 10.16
N PRO A 181 3.39 -31.32 9.47
CA PRO A 181 2.23 -30.68 10.08
C PRO A 181 1.26 -31.72 10.66
N LEU A 182 0.39 -31.27 11.58
CA LEU A 182 -0.59 -32.15 12.25
C LEU A 182 -1.65 -32.71 11.28
N ALA A 183 -2.13 -31.86 10.36
CA ALA A 183 -3.16 -32.18 9.40
C ALA A 183 -2.79 -31.62 8.03
N PRO A 184 -1.87 -32.29 7.29
CA PRO A 184 -1.43 -31.79 6.01
C PRO A 184 -2.56 -31.88 4.97
N LYS A 185 -2.70 -30.81 4.19
CA LYS A 185 -3.53 -30.83 2.97
C LYS A 185 -2.83 -31.70 1.92
N ASP A 186 -3.63 -32.33 1.07
CA ASP A 186 -3.13 -33.15 -0.04
C ASP A 186 -2.18 -32.32 -0.93
N PRO A 187 -1.11 -32.96 -1.45
CA PRO A 187 -0.13 -32.31 -2.33
C PRO A 187 -0.77 -31.65 -3.53
N GLN A 188 -0.31 -30.44 -3.85
CA GLN A 188 -0.83 -29.66 -4.97
C GLN A 188 0.32 -29.09 -5.81
N GLY A 189 0.26 -29.27 -7.12
CA GLY A 189 1.27 -28.74 -8.05
C GLY A 189 2.22 -29.80 -8.59
N ILE A 190 3.46 -29.40 -8.81
CA ILE A 190 4.51 -30.22 -9.40
C ILE A 190 5.57 -30.50 -8.35
N GLU A 191 6.11 -31.72 -8.34
CA GLU A 191 7.18 -32.08 -7.43
C GLU A 191 8.43 -31.21 -7.70
N ASP A 192 8.94 -30.59 -6.64
CA ASP A 192 10.14 -29.73 -6.70
C ASP A 192 11.39 -30.62 -6.75
N ALA A 193 12.04 -30.68 -7.91
CA ALA A 193 13.24 -31.49 -8.14
C ALA A 193 14.40 -31.19 -7.18
N ILE A 194 14.38 -30.04 -6.48
CA ILE A 194 15.41 -29.64 -5.53
C ILE A 194 15.25 -30.39 -4.20
N ALA A 195 14.03 -30.78 -3.84
CA ALA A 195 13.76 -31.52 -2.59
C ALA A 195 14.30 -32.96 -2.62
N SER A 196 14.38 -33.56 -3.81
CA SER A 196 14.87 -34.93 -3.99
C SER A 196 16.40 -35.09 -3.90
N THR A 197 17.15 -33.99 -4.09
CA THR A 197 18.63 -34.06 -4.10
C THR A 197 19.24 -34.01 -2.69
N THR A 198 18.51 -33.48 -1.69
CA THR A 198 19.00 -33.38 -0.31
C THR A 198 18.80 -34.65 0.49
N ALA A 199 17.92 -35.55 0.06
CA ALA A 199 17.65 -36.82 0.72
C ALA A 199 18.66 -37.94 0.39
N ILE A 200 19.53 -37.77 -0.61
CA ILE A 200 20.45 -38.83 -1.09
C ILE A 200 21.83 -38.79 -0.38
N ASN A 201 22.17 -37.70 0.36
CA ASN A 201 23.51 -37.51 0.92
C ASN A 201 23.66 -37.85 2.42
N THR A 202 22.70 -38.54 3.05
CA THR A 202 22.82 -38.90 4.48
C THR A 202 23.01 -40.38 4.74
N ASP A 203 23.24 -41.23 3.68
CA ASP A 203 23.41 -42.67 3.88
C ASP A 203 24.70 -43.26 3.25
N THR A 204 25.86 -42.63 3.53
CA THR A 204 27.16 -43.27 3.24
C THR A 204 28.23 -42.76 4.20
N THR A 205 28.07 -43.03 5.52
CA THR A 205 29.24 -43.21 6.43
C THR A 205 28.82 -44.10 7.59
N GLY A 206 29.03 -45.40 7.42
CA GLY A 206 28.84 -46.30 8.53
C GLY A 206 29.03 -47.76 8.19
N LYS A 207 30.22 -48.13 7.71
CA LYS A 207 30.78 -49.50 7.92
C LYS A 207 32.19 -49.55 7.37
N ASN A 208 33.17 -49.43 8.22
CA ASN A 208 34.31 -50.34 8.36
C ASN A 208 35.02 -50.05 9.67
#